data_31a01394dc92ac5be7f788e80b849653
#
_entry.id   31a01394dc92ac5be7f788e80b849653
#
_cell.length_a   1.000
_cell.length_b   1.000
_cell.length_c   1.000
_cell.angle_alpha   90.00
_cell.angle_beta   90.00
_cell.angle_gamma   90.00
#
_symmetry.space_group_name_H-M   'P 1'
#
loop_
_entity.id
_entity.type
_entity.pdbx_description
1 polymer ?
#
loop_
_entity_poly.entity_id
_entity_poly.type
_entity_poly.pdbx_seq_one_letter_code
_entity_poly.pdbx_strand_id
1 'polypeptide(L)'
;MAKQKIYEVTKTIYGMARTRTYTLQGTLEELIEAARYTFEVGQSYNRKINLTPKTIKGFVSNYEKALEEKQDCPVEVTYVEITA
;
A
#
# COMPACT_ATOMS: atom_id res chain seq x y z
N MET A 1 -8.24 -5.67 -26.28
CA MET A 1 -7.49 -5.02 -25.22
C MET A 1 -7.75 -5.70 -23.89
N ALA A 2 -6.69 -5.95 -23.17
CA ALA A 2 -6.85 -6.52 -21.85
C ALA A 2 -7.43 -5.48 -20.89
N LYS A 3 -8.42 -5.90 -20.10
CA LYS A 3 -8.96 -5.04 -19.07
C LYS A 3 -7.95 -4.93 -17.93
N GLN A 4 -7.73 -3.72 -17.47
CA GLN A 4 -6.92 -3.51 -16.28
C GLN A 4 -7.74 -3.90 -15.05
N LYS A 5 -7.12 -4.59 -14.15
CA LYS A 5 -7.77 -4.98 -12.90
C LYS A 5 -7.77 -3.79 -11.94
N ILE A 6 -8.90 -3.59 -11.28
CA ILE A 6 -9.04 -2.56 -10.27
C ILE A 6 -9.09 -3.22 -8.91
N TYR A 7 -8.35 -2.68 -7.97
CA TYR A 7 -8.27 -3.21 -6.63
C TYR A 7 -8.68 -2.18 -5.60
N GLU A 8 -9.22 -2.64 -4.50
CA GLU A 8 -9.45 -1.81 -3.33
C GLU A 8 -8.49 -2.28 -2.24
N VAL A 9 -7.63 -1.38 -1.81
CA VAL A 9 -6.63 -1.68 -0.77
C VAL A 9 -6.99 -0.93 0.49
N THR A 10 -7.09 -1.65 1.59
CA THR A 10 -7.41 -1.07 2.89
C THR A 10 -6.19 -1.21 3.79
N LYS A 11 -5.74 -0.09 4.34
CA LYS A 11 -4.65 -0.09 5.31
C LYS A 11 -5.18 0.35 6.66
N THR A 12 -4.82 -0.40 7.70
CA THR A 12 -5.21 -0.11 9.07
C THR A 12 -3.94 0.09 9.89
N ILE A 13 -3.81 1.25 10.50
CA ILE A 13 -2.66 1.61 11.32
C ILE A 13 -3.08 1.58 12.78
N TYR A 14 -2.51 0.64 13.53
CA TYR A 14 -2.84 0.45 14.95
C TYR A 14 -1.92 1.32 15.80
N GLY A 15 -2.24 2.61 15.87
CA GLY A 15 -1.48 3.55 16.67
C GLY A 15 -1.76 3.41 18.15
N MET A 16 -0.91 3.98 18.99
CA MET A 16 -1.05 3.89 20.44
C MET A 16 -2.32 4.58 20.96
N ALA A 17 -2.67 5.71 20.36
CA ALA A 17 -3.82 6.49 20.81
C ALA A 17 -5.12 6.06 20.13
N ARG A 18 -5.04 5.61 18.89
CA ARG A 18 -6.22 5.21 18.13
C ARG A 18 -5.82 4.44 16.87
N THR A 19 -6.78 3.70 16.35
CA THR A 19 -6.64 2.97 15.10
C THR A 19 -7.19 3.82 13.97
N ARG A 20 -6.43 3.90 12.86
CA ARG A 20 -6.85 4.65 11.67
C ARG A 20 -6.91 3.71 10.49
N THR A 21 -7.96 3.84 9.70
CA THR A 21 -8.17 3.00 8.51
C THR A 21 -8.32 3.90 7.29
N TYR A 22 -7.61 3.55 6.22
CA TYR A 22 -7.66 4.27 4.95
C TYR A 22 -7.88 3.28 3.82
N THR A 23 -8.60 3.71 2.80
CA THR A 23 -8.90 2.87 1.63
C THR A 23 -8.46 3.59 0.37
N LEU A 24 -7.81 2.83 -0.53
CA LEU A 24 -7.37 3.31 -1.82
C LEU A 24 -7.94 2.40 -2.91
N GLN A 25 -8.32 2.97 -4.04
CA GLN A 25 -8.82 2.20 -5.17
C GLN A 25 -8.06 2.58 -6.43
N GLY A 26 -7.84 1.61 -7.29
CA GLY A 26 -7.21 1.87 -8.56
C GLY A 26 -6.52 0.64 -9.13
N THR A 27 -5.85 0.83 -10.25
CA THR A 27 -5.01 -0.20 -10.83
C THR A 27 -3.76 -0.36 -9.97
N LEU A 28 -3.02 -1.44 -10.21
CA LEU A 28 -1.77 -1.66 -9.49
C LEU A 28 -0.83 -0.46 -9.66
N GLU A 29 -0.73 0.09 -10.87
CA GLU A 29 0.13 1.23 -11.13
C GLU A 29 -0.30 2.46 -10.34
N GLU A 30 -1.62 2.71 -10.27
CA GLU A 30 -2.15 3.83 -9.50
C GLU A 30 -1.89 3.67 -8.01
N LEU A 31 -2.00 2.45 -7.52
CA LEU A 31 -1.73 2.16 -6.11
C LEU A 31 -0.27 2.34 -5.76
N ILE A 32 0.63 1.93 -6.66
CA ILE A 32 2.06 2.14 -6.49
C ILE A 32 2.38 3.63 -6.43
N GLU A 33 1.77 4.40 -7.32
CA GLU A 33 1.96 5.85 -7.34
C GLU A 33 1.51 6.48 -6.02
N ALA A 34 0.35 6.09 -5.53
CA ALA A 34 -0.17 6.60 -4.27
C ALA A 34 0.76 6.23 -3.10
N ALA A 35 1.30 5.02 -3.12
CA ALA A 35 2.23 4.58 -2.08
C ALA A 35 3.52 5.39 -2.11
N ARG A 36 4.01 5.71 -3.29
CA ARG A 36 5.20 6.55 -3.43
C ARG A 36 4.99 7.92 -2.81
N TYR A 37 3.82 8.48 -3.01
CA TYR A 37 3.49 9.76 -2.40
C TYR A 37 3.57 9.70 -0.88
N THR A 38 3.08 8.61 -0.32
CA THR A 38 3.11 8.40 1.12
C THR A 38 4.55 8.38 1.66
N PHE A 39 5.48 7.85 0.88
CA PHE A 39 6.87 7.70 1.30
C PHE A 39 7.81 8.73 0.71
N GLU A 40 7.28 9.70 0.00
CA GLU A 40 8.11 10.69 -0.67
C GLU A 40 9.00 11.46 0.30
N VAL A 41 8.46 11.78 1.46
CA VAL A 41 9.21 12.50 2.48
C VAL A 41 10.27 11.60 3.13
N GLY A 42 10.01 10.30 3.17
CA GLY A 42 10.94 9.32 3.71
C GLY A 42 11.67 8.58 2.61
N GLN A 43 12.49 9.26 1.85
CA GLN A 43 13.17 8.70 0.68
C GLN A 43 13.91 7.40 0.92
N SER A 44 14.46 7.22 2.10
CA SER A 44 15.21 6.02 2.41
C SER A 44 14.35 4.75 2.35
N TYR A 45 13.06 4.87 2.52
CA TYR A 45 12.18 3.70 2.49
C TYR A 45 12.11 3.09 1.11
N ASN A 46 12.10 3.92 0.07
CA ASN A 46 12.05 3.43 -1.31
C ASN A 46 13.27 2.60 -1.70
N ARG A 47 14.36 2.76 -0.99
CA ARG A 47 15.59 2.01 -1.26
C ARG A 47 15.56 0.62 -0.67
N LYS A 48 14.85 0.44 0.45
CA LYS A 48 14.80 -0.82 1.18
C LYS A 48 13.62 -1.68 0.76
N ILE A 49 12.54 -1.06 0.37
CA ILE A 49 11.28 -1.74 0.12
C ILE A 49 10.92 -1.58 -1.36
N ASN A 50 10.68 -2.70 -2.01
CA ASN A 50 10.26 -2.68 -3.41
C ASN A 50 8.81 -2.22 -3.51
N LEU A 51 8.60 -1.02 -4.00
CA LEU A 51 7.27 -0.46 -4.23
C LEU A 51 6.82 -0.61 -5.68
N THR A 52 7.57 -1.36 -6.50
CA THR A 52 7.18 -1.62 -7.88
C THR A 52 7.05 -3.11 -8.16
N PRO A 53 6.28 -3.84 -7.34
CA PRO A 53 6.07 -5.26 -7.58
C PRO A 53 5.19 -5.48 -8.80
N LYS A 54 5.26 -6.69 -9.35
CA LYS A 54 4.47 -7.03 -10.54
C LYS A 54 3.07 -7.53 -10.21
N THR A 55 2.78 -7.80 -8.94
CA THR A 55 1.49 -8.33 -8.52
C THR A 55 0.93 -7.52 -7.37
N ILE A 56 -0.41 -7.53 -7.26
CA ILE A 56 -1.07 -6.85 -6.15
C ILE A 56 -0.68 -7.47 -4.81
N LYS A 57 -0.51 -8.77 -4.76
CA LYS A 57 -0.13 -9.46 -3.54
C LYS A 57 1.25 -9.01 -3.07
N GLY A 58 2.20 -8.89 -3.99
CA GLY A 58 3.54 -8.38 -3.68
C GLY A 58 3.49 -6.93 -3.23
N PHE A 59 2.67 -6.11 -3.90
CA PHE A 59 2.50 -4.71 -3.53
C PHE A 59 1.98 -4.58 -2.10
N VAL A 60 0.92 -5.32 -1.76
CA VAL A 60 0.31 -5.24 -0.43
C VAL A 60 1.30 -5.64 0.65
N SER A 61 2.05 -6.72 0.44
CA SER A 61 3.06 -7.17 1.39
C SER A 61 4.16 -6.13 1.60
N ASN A 62 4.66 -5.56 0.53
CA ASN A 62 5.73 -4.56 0.60
C ASN A 62 5.24 -3.26 1.22
N TYR A 63 4.03 -2.86 0.89
CA TYR A 63 3.43 -1.64 1.42
C TYR A 63 3.23 -1.75 2.94
N GLU A 64 2.76 -2.91 3.39
CA GLU A 64 2.57 -3.17 4.82
C GLU A 64 3.88 -3.03 5.59
N LYS A 65 4.95 -3.65 5.08
CA LYS A 65 6.27 -3.54 5.71
C LYS A 65 6.77 -2.12 5.75
N ALA A 66 6.60 -1.39 4.64
CA ALA A 66 7.05 -0.01 4.56
C ALA A 66 6.30 0.88 5.54
N LEU A 67 4.99 0.68 5.67
CA LEU A 67 4.19 1.46 6.60
C LEU A 67 4.55 1.15 8.05
N GLU A 68 4.76 -0.12 8.38
CA GLU A 68 5.17 -0.50 9.74
C GLU A 68 6.48 0.15 10.13
N GLU A 69 7.43 0.17 9.20
CA GLU A 69 8.72 0.79 9.46
C GLU A 69 8.59 2.30 9.65
N LYS A 70 7.79 2.94 8.80
CA LYS A 70 7.60 4.40 8.86
C LYS A 70 6.81 4.83 10.08
N GLN A 71 5.75 4.12 10.42
CA GLN A 71 4.85 4.49 11.52
C GLN A 71 5.34 3.98 12.87
N ASP A 72 6.25 3.02 12.86
CA ASP A 72 6.77 2.39 14.08
C ASP A 72 5.62 1.81 14.92
N CYS A 73 4.65 1.21 14.26
CA CYS A 73 3.51 0.56 14.90
C CYS A 73 2.94 -0.50 13.96
N PRO A 74 2.16 -1.46 14.48
CA PRO A 74 1.56 -2.49 13.63
C PRO A 74 0.66 -1.89 12.56
N VAL A 75 0.75 -2.43 11.35
CA VAL A 75 -0.07 -2.01 10.22
C VAL A 75 -0.57 -3.27 9.51
N GLU A 76 -1.83 -3.27 9.13
CA GLU A 76 -2.41 -4.34 8.34
C GLU A 76 -2.85 -3.77 7.00
N VAL A 77 -2.45 -4.43 5.91
CA VAL A 77 -2.87 -4.04 4.56
C VAL A 77 -3.53 -5.23 3.90
N THR A 78 -4.76 -5.03 3.44
CA THR A 78 -5.53 -6.06 2.75
C THR A 78 -5.99 -5.51 1.40
N TYR A 79 -6.45 -6.40 0.53
CA TYR A 79 -6.96 -5.98 -0.78
C TYR A 79 -8.07 -6.89 -1.25
N VAL A 80 -8.90 -6.33 -2.13
CA VAL A 80 -9.89 -7.11 -2.88
C VAL A 80 -9.88 -6.60 -4.32
N GLU A 81 -10.16 -7.49 -5.26
CA GLU A 81 -10.30 -7.11 -6.65
C GLU A 81 -11.75 -6.69 -6.88
N ILE A 82 -11.95 -5.50 -7.44
CA ILE A 82 -13.29 -4.96 -7.68
C ILE A 82 -13.58 -4.74 -9.15
N THR A 83 -12.80 -5.35 -10.02
CA THR A 83 -13.01 -5.26 -11.45
C THR A 83 -14.36 -5.87 -11.82
N ALA A 84 -15.17 -5.12 -12.52
CA ALA A 84 -16.48 -5.60 -12.97
C ALA A 84 -16.34 -6.50 -14.20
#